data_be2fef7b65c0e300e1bb2b376b643107
#
_entry.id   be2fef7b65c0e300e1bb2b376b643107
#
_cell.length_a   1.000
_cell.length_b   1.000
_cell.length_c   1.000
_cell.angle_alpha   90.00
_cell.angle_beta   90.00
_cell.angle_gamma   90.00
#
_symmetry.space_group_name_H-M   'P 1'
#
loop_
_entity.id
_entity.type
_entity.pdbx_description
1 polymer ?
#
loop_
_entity_poly.entity_id
_entity_poly.type
_entity_poly.pdbx_seq_one_letter_code
_entity_poly.pdbx_strand_id
1 'polypeptide(L)'
;IAFFVRNLSKNYEGVPPVLQRLGTISFNGEVSGYFTDIVTYGLVRTDIGSIKTDLKLSSNKEKGYFSYSGAVKTEEFELGNMLANDQLGKVTFNLKVEGNHYEKQYPSIVMKGLIASIDYSDYNYENITLDGEYKQGGFNGKIALDDENGSVLLNGSINTASRVPTFNFHADIRNVRPHELHLTPKYEDTAVSIQLTADFTGGSIDEMNGEINIDSLQF
;
A
#
# COMPACT_ATOMS: atom_id res chain seq x y z
N ILE A 1 17.13 -23.52 8.96
CA ILE A 1 17.94 -22.88 10.02
C ILE A 1 17.10 -21.71 10.54
N ALA A 2 16.68 -21.80 11.82
CA ALA A 2 15.96 -20.70 12.46
C ALA A 2 16.97 -19.62 12.89
N PHE A 3 16.88 -18.45 12.29
CA PHE A 3 17.67 -17.31 12.69
C PHE A 3 16.77 -16.21 13.26
N PHE A 4 17.11 -15.74 14.46
CA PHE A 4 16.64 -14.56 15.15
C PHE A 4 15.19 -14.52 15.62
N VAL A 5 15.01 -14.80 16.90
CA VAL A 5 13.92 -14.20 17.68
C VAL A 5 14.44 -12.88 18.27
N ARG A 6 13.92 -11.75 17.82
CA ARG A 6 14.25 -10.44 18.39
C ARG A 6 12.95 -9.70 18.66
N ASN A 7 12.79 -9.28 19.91
CA ASN A 7 11.67 -8.44 20.31
C ASN A 7 12.02 -6.98 20.00
N LEU A 8 11.32 -6.34 19.07
CA LEU A 8 11.48 -4.92 18.73
C LEU A 8 10.68 -3.99 19.65
N SER A 9 9.89 -4.55 20.57
CA SER A 9 8.91 -3.80 21.36
C SER A 9 9.48 -2.92 22.48
N LYS A 10 10.80 -2.92 22.74
CA LYS A 10 11.37 -2.08 23.81
C LYS A 10 12.73 -1.48 23.42
N ASN A 11 12.75 -0.15 23.24
CA ASN A 11 13.89 0.75 23.39
C ASN A 11 15.10 0.55 22.48
N TYR A 12 14.89 0.43 21.16
CA TYR A 12 15.96 0.71 20.23
C TYR A 12 15.78 2.12 19.66
N GLU A 13 16.61 3.06 20.10
CA GLU A 13 16.75 4.36 19.45
C GLU A 13 17.04 4.14 17.95
N GLY A 14 16.25 4.75 17.06
CA GLY A 14 16.42 4.68 15.62
C GLY A 14 15.55 3.66 14.86
N VAL A 15 14.76 2.81 15.54
CA VAL A 15 13.78 1.95 14.84
C VAL A 15 12.49 2.75 14.60
N PRO A 16 12.01 2.86 13.34
CA PRO A 16 10.74 3.52 13.05
C PRO A 16 9.58 2.93 13.85
N PRO A 17 8.63 3.75 14.35
CA PRO A 17 7.50 3.27 15.15
C PRO A 17 6.67 2.17 14.45
N VAL A 18 6.54 2.22 13.14
CA VAL A 18 5.85 1.21 12.33
C VAL A 18 6.49 -0.18 12.47
N LEU A 19 7.82 -0.26 12.55
CA LEU A 19 8.52 -1.53 12.75
C LEU A 19 8.47 -2.02 14.20
N GLN A 20 8.35 -1.10 15.17
CA GLN A 20 8.19 -1.48 16.59
C GLN A 20 6.87 -2.20 16.83
N ARG A 21 5.81 -1.87 16.07
CA ARG A 21 4.49 -2.51 16.16
C ARG A 21 4.47 -3.94 15.64
N LEU A 22 5.48 -4.38 14.90
CA LEU A 22 5.63 -5.79 14.53
C LEU A 22 5.84 -6.71 15.73
N GLY A 23 6.28 -6.15 16.87
CA GLY A 23 6.52 -6.91 18.10
C GLY A 23 7.71 -7.87 17.98
N THR A 24 7.50 -9.13 18.34
CA THR A 24 8.53 -10.18 18.22
C THR A 24 8.67 -10.61 16.77
N ILE A 25 9.89 -10.51 16.23
CA ILE A 25 10.18 -10.95 14.85
C ILE A 25 10.99 -12.23 14.87
N SER A 26 10.53 -13.24 14.14
CA SER A 26 11.30 -14.45 13.85
C SER A 26 11.34 -14.71 12.35
N PHE A 27 12.47 -15.22 11.88
CA PHE A 27 12.67 -15.60 10.48
C PHE A 27 12.97 -17.08 10.38
N ASN A 28 12.28 -17.77 9.48
CA ASN A 28 12.53 -19.17 9.16
C ASN A 28 12.68 -19.28 7.63
N GLY A 29 13.89 -19.56 7.17
CA GLY A 29 14.19 -19.59 5.75
C GLY A 29 15.68 -19.68 5.47
N GLU A 30 16.03 -19.34 4.24
CA GLU A 30 17.39 -19.33 3.73
C GLU A 30 17.86 -17.90 3.49
N VAL A 31 19.10 -17.64 3.86
CA VAL A 31 19.80 -16.39 3.59
C VAL A 31 21.11 -16.76 2.92
N SER A 32 21.37 -16.20 1.75
CA SER A 32 22.57 -16.43 0.98
C SER A 32 23.13 -15.13 0.41
N GLY A 33 24.41 -15.10 0.10
CA GLY A 33 25.09 -13.95 -0.48
C GLY A 33 26.17 -13.35 0.42
N TYR A 34 26.58 -12.14 0.08
CA TYR A 34 27.56 -11.33 0.81
C TYR A 34 26.85 -10.22 1.57
N PHE A 35 27.51 -9.57 2.54
CA PHE A 35 26.92 -8.48 3.33
C PHE A 35 26.41 -7.28 2.49
N THR A 36 26.88 -7.15 1.27
CA THR A 36 26.44 -6.11 0.33
C THR A 36 25.31 -6.56 -0.61
N ASP A 37 25.14 -7.88 -0.76
CA ASP A 37 24.13 -8.47 -1.66
C ASP A 37 23.62 -9.77 -1.02
N ILE A 38 22.43 -9.71 -0.47
CA ILE A 38 21.79 -10.79 0.25
C ILE A 38 20.53 -11.21 -0.48
N VAL A 39 20.33 -12.50 -0.64
CA VAL A 39 19.06 -13.09 -1.07
C VAL A 39 18.43 -13.80 0.11
N THR A 40 17.18 -13.49 0.38
CA THR A 40 16.40 -14.10 1.46
C THR A 40 15.17 -14.79 0.89
N TYR A 41 14.99 -16.04 1.25
CA TYR A 41 13.78 -16.80 0.95
C TYR A 41 13.23 -17.42 2.24
N GLY A 42 12.03 -17.06 2.66
CA GLY A 42 11.50 -17.59 3.90
C GLY A 42 10.25 -16.92 4.43
N LEU A 43 9.95 -17.24 5.66
CA LEU A 43 8.79 -16.76 6.40
C LEU A 43 9.25 -15.89 7.58
N VAL A 44 8.86 -14.64 7.54
CA VAL A 44 8.93 -13.72 8.68
C VAL A 44 7.65 -13.86 9.48
N ARG A 45 7.74 -14.17 10.75
CA ARG A 45 6.60 -14.17 11.69
C ARG A 45 6.76 -12.98 12.63
N THR A 46 5.63 -12.34 12.90
CA THR A 46 5.52 -11.19 13.80
C THR A 46 4.33 -11.40 14.74
N ASP A 47 4.16 -10.53 15.73
CA ASP A 47 2.99 -10.59 16.63
C ASP A 47 1.68 -10.21 15.91
N ILE A 48 1.77 -9.56 14.74
CA ILE A 48 0.63 -9.08 13.95
C ILE A 48 0.45 -9.81 12.61
N GLY A 49 1.10 -10.96 12.44
CA GLY A 49 0.96 -11.80 11.25
C GLY A 49 2.29 -12.28 10.67
N SER A 50 2.19 -12.96 9.53
CA SER A 50 3.34 -13.57 8.88
C SER A 50 3.47 -13.11 7.43
N ILE A 51 4.70 -12.90 6.98
CA ILE A 51 5.03 -12.46 5.62
C ILE A 51 5.99 -13.46 4.99
N LYS A 52 5.60 -14.07 3.89
CA LYS A 52 6.50 -14.83 3.02
C LYS A 52 7.32 -13.86 2.17
N THR A 53 8.62 -14.05 2.13
CA THR A 53 9.55 -13.18 1.40
C THR A 53 10.41 -13.99 0.46
N ASP A 54 10.62 -13.44 -0.73
CA ASP A 54 11.63 -13.84 -1.71
C ASP A 54 12.27 -12.54 -2.20
N LEU A 55 13.31 -12.08 -1.47
CA LEU A 55 13.85 -10.74 -1.64
C LEU A 55 15.36 -10.78 -1.88
N LYS A 56 15.80 -10.02 -2.86
CA LYS A 56 17.19 -9.59 -3.01
C LYS A 56 17.35 -8.22 -2.35
N LEU A 57 18.34 -8.11 -1.46
CA LEU A 57 18.72 -6.91 -0.76
C LEU A 57 20.13 -6.53 -1.17
N SER A 58 20.36 -5.30 -1.58
CA SER A 58 21.70 -4.81 -1.93
C SER A 58 22.00 -3.51 -1.18
N SER A 59 23.24 -3.38 -0.70
CA SER A 59 23.67 -2.19 0.00
C SER A 59 25.07 -1.75 -0.42
N ASN A 60 25.27 -0.44 -0.48
CA ASN A 60 26.61 0.17 -0.65
C ASN A 60 26.78 1.30 0.36
N LYS A 61 27.51 1.04 1.42
CA LYS A 61 27.71 1.99 2.53
C LYS A 61 28.46 3.26 2.10
N GLU A 62 29.39 3.16 1.14
CA GLU A 62 30.15 4.32 0.68
C GLU A 62 29.27 5.32 -0.08
N LYS A 63 28.24 4.81 -0.77
CA LYS A 63 27.27 5.62 -1.51
C LYS A 63 26.00 5.91 -0.72
N GLY A 64 25.89 5.43 0.53
CA GLY A 64 24.66 5.53 1.33
C GLY A 64 23.45 4.96 0.60
N TYR A 65 23.62 3.83 -0.10
CA TYR A 65 22.61 3.23 -0.97
C TYR A 65 22.12 1.90 -0.41
N PHE A 66 20.82 1.73 -0.43
CA PHE A 66 20.14 0.46 -0.14
C PHE A 66 19.05 0.21 -1.19
N SER A 67 18.96 -1.00 -1.70
CA SER A 67 17.88 -1.42 -2.58
C SER A 67 17.35 -2.79 -2.22
N TYR A 68 16.11 -3.02 -2.59
CA TYR A 68 15.47 -4.32 -2.47
C TYR A 68 14.59 -4.59 -3.68
N SER A 69 14.49 -5.85 -4.05
CA SER A 69 13.59 -6.30 -5.12
C SER A 69 13.17 -7.74 -4.88
N GLY A 70 11.96 -8.10 -5.28
CA GLY A 70 11.46 -9.47 -5.17
C GLY A 70 9.98 -9.56 -4.89
N ALA A 71 9.56 -10.61 -4.20
CA ALA A 71 8.17 -10.89 -3.90
C ALA A 71 7.91 -10.92 -2.39
N VAL A 72 6.75 -10.38 -2.02
CA VAL A 72 6.21 -10.45 -0.65
C VAL A 72 4.76 -10.93 -0.71
N LYS A 73 4.42 -11.88 0.16
CA LYS A 73 3.07 -12.41 0.26
C LYS A 73 2.67 -12.51 1.73
N THR A 74 1.44 -12.16 2.02
CA THR A 74 0.85 -12.37 3.36
C THR A 74 -0.60 -12.82 3.25
N GLU A 75 -1.10 -13.39 4.33
CA GLU A 75 -2.49 -13.78 4.52
C GLU A 75 -2.93 -13.25 5.88
N GLU A 76 -4.04 -12.51 5.92
CA GLU A 76 -4.64 -11.92 7.13
C GLU A 76 -3.65 -11.15 8.04
N PHE A 77 -2.76 -10.37 7.45
CA PHE A 77 -1.82 -9.54 8.20
C PHE A 77 -2.53 -8.31 8.77
N GLU A 78 -2.35 -8.03 10.05
CA GLU A 78 -2.98 -6.93 10.82
C GLU A 78 -2.39 -5.56 10.41
N LEU A 79 -2.76 -5.08 9.21
CA LEU A 79 -2.22 -3.84 8.63
C LEU A 79 -2.57 -2.62 9.47
N GLY A 80 -3.79 -2.58 10.01
CA GLY A 80 -4.25 -1.50 10.89
C GLY A 80 -3.37 -1.35 12.12
N ASN A 81 -3.02 -2.46 12.76
CA ASN A 81 -2.11 -2.46 13.90
C ASN A 81 -0.71 -1.95 13.53
N MET A 82 -0.20 -2.34 12.35
CA MET A 82 1.11 -1.88 11.86
C MET A 82 1.12 -0.37 11.63
N LEU A 83 0.08 0.17 11.02
CA LEU A 83 -0.02 1.58 10.64
C LEU A 83 -0.61 2.47 11.75
N ALA A 84 -1.11 1.90 12.85
CA ALA A 84 -1.90 2.57 13.89
C ALA A 84 -3.10 3.34 13.30
N ASN A 85 -3.85 2.65 12.45
CA ASN A 85 -5.05 3.17 11.82
C ASN A 85 -6.22 2.23 12.11
N ASP A 86 -7.17 2.69 12.93
CA ASP A 86 -8.31 1.90 13.40
C ASP A 86 -9.35 1.63 12.29
N GLN A 87 -9.30 2.35 11.18
CA GLN A 87 -10.15 2.10 10.02
C GLN A 87 -9.63 0.95 9.16
N LEU A 88 -8.34 0.61 9.26
CA LEU A 88 -7.74 -0.51 8.56
C LEU A 88 -7.77 -1.75 9.45
N GLY A 89 -8.12 -2.89 8.88
CA GLY A 89 -8.03 -4.20 9.51
C GLY A 89 -6.93 -5.05 8.89
N LYS A 90 -7.31 -6.26 8.53
CA LYS A 90 -6.42 -7.26 7.93
C LYS A 90 -6.22 -7.03 6.43
N VAL A 91 -5.10 -7.54 5.93
CA VAL A 91 -4.80 -7.53 4.49
C VAL A 91 -4.22 -8.87 4.05
N THR A 92 -4.65 -9.32 2.88
CA THR A 92 -4.09 -10.48 2.15
C THR A 92 -3.58 -10.02 0.81
N PHE A 93 -2.29 -10.19 0.53
CA PHE A 93 -1.71 -9.76 -0.73
C PHE A 93 -0.59 -10.67 -1.26
N ASN A 94 -0.33 -10.54 -2.55
CA ASN A 94 0.83 -11.10 -3.25
C ASN A 94 1.38 -10.03 -4.20
N LEU A 95 2.48 -9.41 -3.81
CA LEU A 95 3.07 -8.27 -4.50
C LEU A 95 4.52 -8.54 -4.88
N LYS A 96 4.90 -8.12 -6.07
CA LYS A 96 6.29 -7.84 -6.42
C LYS A 96 6.62 -6.43 -5.98
N VAL A 97 7.76 -6.26 -5.37
CA VAL A 97 8.24 -4.98 -4.86
C VAL A 97 9.65 -4.72 -5.35
N GLU A 98 9.90 -3.48 -5.71
CA GLU A 98 11.23 -2.98 -6.02
C GLU A 98 11.38 -1.59 -5.42
N GLY A 99 12.45 -1.37 -4.68
CA GLY A 99 12.65 -0.09 -4.05
C GLY A 99 14.12 0.23 -3.83
N ASN A 100 14.37 1.51 -3.66
CA ASN A 100 15.69 2.01 -3.33
C ASN A 100 15.61 3.17 -2.34
N HIS A 101 16.66 3.32 -1.58
CA HIS A 101 16.85 4.41 -0.64
C HIS A 101 18.29 4.91 -0.71
N TYR A 102 18.44 6.21 -0.86
CA TYR A 102 19.71 6.92 -0.68
C TYR A 102 19.62 7.76 0.59
N GLU A 103 20.69 7.85 1.36
CA GLU A 103 20.74 8.46 2.70
C GLU A 103 20.12 9.88 2.80
N LYS A 104 20.07 10.61 1.70
CA LYS A 104 19.50 11.98 1.62
C LYS A 104 18.30 12.11 0.71
N GLN A 105 17.71 11.00 0.31
CA GLN A 105 16.55 11.02 -0.57
C GLN A 105 15.38 10.26 0.09
N TYR A 106 14.17 10.62 -0.28
CA TYR A 106 13.00 9.86 0.12
C TYR A 106 13.02 8.48 -0.54
N PRO A 107 12.69 7.42 0.22
CA PRO A 107 12.57 6.09 -0.36
C PRO A 107 11.47 6.07 -1.43
N SER A 108 11.70 5.30 -2.48
CA SER A 108 10.71 4.97 -3.47
C SER A 108 10.49 3.47 -3.50
N ILE A 109 9.25 3.07 -3.69
CA ILE A 109 8.84 1.68 -3.83
C ILE A 109 7.91 1.53 -5.02
N VAL A 110 8.28 0.68 -5.96
CA VAL A 110 7.42 0.20 -7.02
C VAL A 110 6.75 -1.08 -6.54
N MET A 111 5.44 -1.16 -6.71
CA MET A 111 4.62 -2.29 -6.29
C MET A 111 3.76 -2.76 -7.45
N LYS A 112 3.71 -4.08 -7.64
CA LYS A 112 2.86 -4.69 -8.66
C LYS A 112 2.31 -6.02 -8.18
N GLY A 113 1.00 -6.22 -8.26
CA GLY A 113 0.38 -7.49 -7.93
C GLY A 113 -1.06 -7.36 -7.48
N LEU A 114 -1.49 -8.32 -6.68
CA LEU A 114 -2.85 -8.48 -6.20
C LEU A 114 -2.90 -8.28 -4.68
N ILE A 115 -3.80 -7.44 -4.23
CA ILE A 115 -4.34 -7.42 -2.87
C ILE A 115 -5.66 -8.21 -2.98
N ALA A 116 -5.63 -9.46 -2.49
CA ALA A 116 -6.80 -10.34 -2.57
C ALA A 116 -7.95 -9.83 -1.70
N SER A 117 -7.61 -9.29 -0.51
CA SER A 117 -8.56 -8.65 0.37
C SER A 117 -7.90 -7.61 1.27
N ILE A 118 -8.64 -6.59 1.66
CA ILE A 118 -8.27 -5.60 2.67
C ILE A 118 -9.51 -5.11 3.41
N ASP A 119 -9.48 -5.19 4.73
CA ASP A 119 -10.52 -4.62 5.58
C ASP A 119 -10.30 -3.11 5.72
N TYR A 120 -11.33 -2.32 5.40
CA TYR A 120 -11.35 -0.89 5.61
C TYR A 120 -12.75 -0.40 5.98
N SER A 121 -12.89 0.32 7.09
CA SER A 121 -14.17 0.88 7.58
C SER A 121 -15.30 -0.16 7.66
N ASP A 122 -15.00 -1.33 8.26
CA ASP A 122 -15.93 -2.46 8.45
C ASP A 122 -16.41 -3.13 7.14
N TYR A 123 -15.73 -2.87 6.02
CA TYR A 123 -15.96 -3.56 4.75
C TYR A 123 -14.70 -4.30 4.30
N ASN A 124 -14.87 -5.51 3.77
CA ASN A 124 -13.78 -6.30 3.19
C ASN A 124 -13.74 -6.09 1.68
N TYR A 125 -12.87 -5.21 1.21
CA TYR A 125 -12.63 -4.97 -0.22
C TYR A 125 -11.82 -6.12 -0.82
N GLU A 126 -12.24 -6.62 -1.98
CA GLU A 126 -11.61 -7.75 -2.64
C GLU A 126 -11.06 -7.41 -4.03
N ASN A 127 -10.13 -8.25 -4.52
CA ASN A 127 -9.60 -8.22 -5.89
C ASN A 127 -9.04 -6.87 -6.34
N ILE A 128 -8.17 -6.27 -5.52
CA ILE A 128 -7.51 -5.01 -5.86
C ILE A 128 -6.18 -5.31 -6.57
N THR A 129 -6.06 -4.90 -7.82
CA THR A 129 -4.76 -4.93 -8.53
C THR A 129 -4.05 -3.59 -8.40
N LEU A 130 -2.74 -3.66 -8.19
CA LEU A 130 -1.86 -2.51 -7.99
C LEU A 130 -0.68 -2.60 -8.96
N ASP A 131 -0.39 -1.52 -9.68
CA ASP A 131 0.80 -1.37 -10.53
C ASP A 131 1.24 0.10 -10.50
N GLY A 132 2.22 0.43 -9.66
CA GLY A 132 2.64 1.81 -9.52
C GLY A 132 3.78 2.03 -8.54
N GLU A 133 4.21 3.28 -8.45
CA GLU A 133 5.26 3.76 -7.58
C GLU A 133 4.68 4.60 -6.42
N TYR A 134 5.12 4.33 -5.21
CA TYR A 134 4.90 5.19 -4.07
C TYR A 134 6.20 5.92 -3.72
N LYS A 135 6.15 7.25 -3.65
CA LYS A 135 7.28 8.10 -3.32
C LYS A 135 6.82 9.40 -2.66
N GLN A 136 7.47 9.81 -1.59
CA GLN A 136 7.22 11.09 -0.90
C GLN A 136 5.75 11.31 -0.51
N GLY A 137 5.04 10.23 -0.11
CA GLY A 137 3.62 10.31 0.24
C GLY A 137 2.67 10.40 -0.96
N GLY A 138 3.19 10.31 -2.18
CA GLY A 138 2.42 10.23 -3.40
C GLY A 138 2.45 8.85 -4.02
N PHE A 139 1.37 8.46 -4.65
CA PHE A 139 1.24 7.28 -5.49
C PHE A 139 1.09 7.72 -6.94
N ASN A 140 1.79 7.05 -7.85
CA ASN A 140 1.62 7.22 -9.29
C ASN A 140 1.55 5.84 -9.94
N GLY A 141 0.45 5.57 -10.64
CA GLY A 141 0.23 4.28 -11.26
C GLY A 141 -1.23 3.94 -11.47
N LYS A 142 -1.52 2.65 -11.49
CA LYS A 142 -2.85 2.09 -11.73
C LYS A 142 -3.30 1.29 -10.51
N ILE A 143 -4.53 1.54 -10.09
CA ILE A 143 -5.26 0.75 -9.09
C ILE A 143 -6.57 0.31 -9.73
N ALA A 144 -6.87 -0.98 -9.66
CA ALA A 144 -8.17 -1.48 -10.08
C ALA A 144 -8.77 -2.35 -8.99
N LEU A 145 -10.00 -2.04 -8.61
CA LEU A 145 -10.87 -2.83 -7.73
C LEU A 145 -11.89 -3.55 -8.59
N ASP A 146 -12.08 -4.85 -8.36
CA ASP A 146 -13.13 -5.66 -8.97
C ASP A 146 -13.86 -6.42 -7.86
N ASP A 147 -14.75 -5.70 -7.19
CA ASP A 147 -15.52 -6.15 -6.04
C ASP A 147 -16.95 -6.51 -6.44
N GLU A 148 -17.67 -7.32 -5.65
CA GLU A 148 -19.07 -7.69 -5.91
C GLU A 148 -20.01 -6.47 -5.92
N ASN A 149 -19.65 -5.40 -5.19
CA ASN A 149 -20.40 -4.15 -5.07
C ASN A 149 -19.91 -3.05 -6.01
N GLY A 150 -19.12 -3.39 -7.03
CA GLY A 150 -18.71 -2.50 -8.11
C GLY A 150 -17.26 -2.58 -8.48
N SER A 151 -16.92 -1.95 -9.59
CA SER A 151 -15.54 -1.88 -10.05
C SER A 151 -15.04 -0.45 -10.18
N VAL A 152 -13.77 -0.25 -9.86
CA VAL A 152 -13.10 1.05 -9.93
C VAL A 152 -11.75 0.87 -10.62
N LEU A 153 -11.50 1.69 -11.62
CA LEU A 153 -10.19 1.80 -12.24
C LEU A 153 -9.68 3.24 -12.06
N LEU A 154 -8.56 3.38 -11.38
CA LEU A 154 -7.82 4.63 -11.24
C LEU A 154 -6.49 4.52 -11.99
N ASN A 155 -6.15 5.54 -12.76
CA ASN A 155 -4.86 5.63 -13.44
C ASN A 155 -4.35 7.08 -13.38
N GLY A 156 -3.20 7.29 -12.75
CA GLY A 156 -2.63 8.62 -12.57
C GLY A 156 -1.86 8.78 -11.27
N SER A 157 -1.83 9.99 -10.74
CA SER A 157 -1.07 10.32 -9.54
C SER A 157 -1.92 11.02 -8.48
N ILE A 158 -1.68 10.64 -7.23
CA ILE A 158 -2.27 11.25 -6.03
C ILE A 158 -1.16 11.49 -5.03
N ASN A 159 -1.03 12.71 -4.51
CA ASN A 159 -0.09 13.02 -3.44
C ASN A 159 -0.79 13.81 -2.33
N THR A 160 -0.97 13.18 -1.17
CA THR A 160 -1.66 13.76 -0.01
C THR A 160 -0.70 14.20 1.10
N ALA A 161 0.59 13.86 1.01
CA ALA A 161 1.60 14.24 2.01
C ALA A 161 2.27 15.59 1.71
N SER A 162 2.05 16.18 0.53
CA SER A 162 2.49 17.54 0.23
C SER A 162 1.67 18.55 1.03
N ARG A 163 2.24 19.75 1.27
CA ARG A 163 1.53 20.84 1.97
C ARG A 163 0.18 21.19 1.32
N VAL A 164 0.12 21.09 0.00
CA VAL A 164 -1.12 21.18 -0.78
C VAL A 164 -1.26 19.85 -1.51
N PRO A 165 -2.27 19.02 -1.22
CA PRO A 165 -2.54 17.79 -1.94
C PRO A 165 -2.69 18.01 -3.44
N THR A 166 -2.22 17.05 -4.24
CA THR A 166 -2.30 17.09 -5.71
C THR A 166 -2.95 15.83 -6.24
N PHE A 167 -3.81 15.99 -7.22
CA PHE A 167 -4.60 14.91 -7.82
C PHE A 167 -4.56 15.08 -9.35
N ASN A 168 -4.01 14.09 -10.04
CA ASN A 168 -4.02 14.03 -11.49
C ASN A 168 -4.29 12.58 -11.91
N PHE A 169 -5.56 12.25 -12.18
CA PHE A 169 -5.94 10.90 -12.51
C PHE A 169 -7.16 10.83 -13.41
N HIS A 170 -7.27 9.72 -14.11
CA HIS A 170 -8.50 9.26 -14.77
C HIS A 170 -9.15 8.17 -13.92
N ALA A 171 -10.46 8.24 -13.75
CA ALA A 171 -11.26 7.23 -13.05
C ALA A 171 -12.36 6.69 -13.95
N ASP A 172 -12.48 5.35 -13.97
CA ASP A 172 -13.61 4.62 -14.55
C ASP A 172 -14.25 3.80 -13.41
N ILE A 173 -15.43 4.23 -12.99
CA ILE A 173 -16.21 3.69 -11.87
C ILE A 173 -17.46 3.08 -12.46
N ARG A 174 -17.73 1.80 -12.17
CA ARG A 174 -18.87 1.07 -12.74
C ARG A 174 -19.66 0.35 -11.68
N ASN A 175 -20.96 0.57 -11.68
CA ASN A 175 -21.94 -0.10 -10.82
C ASN A 175 -21.54 -0.12 -9.33
N VAL A 176 -20.81 0.90 -8.88
CA VAL A 176 -20.41 1.03 -7.49
C VAL A 176 -21.65 1.31 -6.65
N ARG A 177 -21.85 0.52 -5.60
CA ARG A 177 -22.88 0.66 -4.58
C ARG A 177 -22.28 1.30 -3.33
N PRO A 178 -22.37 2.63 -3.17
CA PRO A 178 -21.64 3.32 -2.11
C PRO A 178 -22.08 2.93 -0.70
N HIS A 179 -23.35 2.56 -0.52
CA HIS A 179 -23.86 2.09 0.77
C HIS A 179 -23.26 0.73 1.13
N GLU A 180 -23.29 -0.23 0.20
CA GLU A 180 -22.77 -1.58 0.39
C GLU A 180 -21.25 -1.59 0.62
N LEU A 181 -20.53 -0.67 -0.02
CA LEU A 181 -19.08 -0.47 0.21
C LEU A 181 -18.75 0.35 1.46
N HIS A 182 -19.72 0.66 2.31
CA HIS A 182 -19.57 1.49 3.50
C HIS A 182 -18.98 2.89 3.27
N LEU A 183 -19.09 3.41 2.04
CA LEU A 183 -18.62 4.75 1.69
C LEU A 183 -19.57 5.85 2.16
N THR A 184 -20.86 5.53 2.33
CA THR A 184 -21.89 6.45 2.83
C THR A 184 -23.04 5.67 3.46
N PRO A 185 -23.67 6.15 4.53
CA PRO A 185 -24.87 5.54 5.09
C PRO A 185 -26.15 5.86 4.31
N LYS A 186 -26.04 6.62 3.21
CA LYS A 186 -27.16 7.02 2.35
C LYS A 186 -27.17 6.22 1.05
N TYR A 187 -28.29 6.25 0.32
CA TYR A 187 -28.42 5.69 -1.03
C TYR A 187 -28.33 4.15 -1.07
N GLU A 188 -29.08 3.47 -0.18
CA GLU A 188 -29.07 2.01 0.01
C GLU A 188 -29.25 1.21 -1.29
N ASP A 189 -30.12 1.60 -2.20
CA ASP A 189 -30.39 0.87 -3.46
C ASP A 189 -29.79 1.53 -4.71
N THR A 190 -28.79 2.40 -4.52
CA THR A 190 -28.23 3.18 -5.62
C THR A 190 -26.89 2.60 -6.09
N ALA A 191 -26.78 2.36 -7.39
CA ALA A 191 -25.52 2.06 -8.05
C ALA A 191 -25.09 3.26 -8.90
N VAL A 192 -23.81 3.62 -8.84
CA VAL A 192 -23.25 4.78 -9.54
C VAL A 192 -22.18 4.33 -10.52
N SER A 193 -22.26 4.86 -11.74
CA SER A 193 -21.19 4.72 -12.74
C SER A 193 -20.74 6.10 -13.18
N ILE A 194 -19.43 6.34 -13.11
CA ILE A 194 -18.81 7.64 -13.47
C ILE A 194 -17.53 7.38 -14.24
N GLN A 195 -17.35 8.12 -15.33
CA GLN A 195 -16.04 8.30 -15.95
C GLN A 195 -15.65 9.77 -15.80
N LEU A 196 -14.45 9.99 -15.26
CA LEU A 196 -13.96 11.34 -15.03
C LEU A 196 -12.44 11.45 -15.19
N THR A 197 -12.02 12.67 -15.50
CA THR A 197 -10.61 13.09 -15.42
C THR A 197 -10.50 14.21 -14.42
N ALA A 198 -9.57 14.09 -13.48
CA ALA A 198 -9.31 15.07 -12.44
C ALA A 198 -7.88 15.60 -12.56
N ASP A 199 -7.73 16.92 -12.56
CA ASP A 199 -6.44 17.60 -12.46
C ASP A 199 -6.61 18.82 -11.55
N PHE A 200 -6.35 18.62 -10.25
CA PHE A 200 -6.53 19.68 -9.28
C PHE A 200 -5.57 19.58 -8.10
N THR A 201 -5.47 20.68 -7.36
CA THR A 201 -4.78 20.76 -6.08
C THR A 201 -5.76 21.26 -5.01
N GLY A 202 -5.54 20.89 -3.74
CA GLY A 202 -6.36 21.31 -2.61
C GLY A 202 -6.76 20.14 -1.71
N GLY A 203 -6.92 20.41 -0.43
CA GLY A 203 -7.30 19.42 0.59
C GLY A 203 -8.80 19.37 0.88
N SER A 204 -9.57 20.32 0.37
CA SER A 204 -11.03 20.43 0.53
C SER A 204 -11.66 21.03 -0.71
N ILE A 205 -12.98 20.93 -0.82
CA ILE A 205 -13.75 21.52 -1.95
C ILE A 205 -13.52 23.04 -2.02
N ASP A 206 -13.44 23.71 -0.87
CA ASP A 206 -13.27 25.18 -0.80
C ASP A 206 -11.86 25.63 -1.19
N GLU A 207 -10.88 24.74 -1.12
CA GLU A 207 -9.48 25.00 -1.48
C GLU A 207 -9.09 24.40 -2.84
N MET A 208 -10.03 23.77 -3.52
CA MET A 208 -9.79 23.11 -4.80
C MET A 208 -9.45 24.13 -5.88
N ASN A 209 -8.31 23.94 -6.54
CA ASN A 209 -7.85 24.72 -7.68
C ASN A 209 -7.47 23.78 -8.82
N GLY A 210 -8.21 23.81 -9.91
CA GLY A 210 -8.04 22.95 -11.07
C GLY A 210 -9.35 22.54 -11.69
N GLU A 211 -9.38 21.40 -12.38
CA GLU A 211 -10.50 20.93 -13.18
C GLU A 211 -10.87 19.48 -12.85
N ILE A 212 -12.17 19.20 -12.87
CA ILE A 212 -12.74 17.85 -12.88
C ILE A 212 -13.70 17.79 -14.06
N ASN A 213 -13.37 16.94 -15.03
CA ASN A 213 -14.20 16.73 -16.21
C ASN A 213 -14.92 15.38 -16.06
N ILE A 214 -16.24 15.40 -16.09
CA ILE A 214 -17.09 14.21 -16.02
C ILE A 214 -17.53 13.87 -17.44
N ASP A 215 -17.06 12.72 -17.96
CA ASP A 215 -17.35 12.29 -19.32
C ASP A 215 -18.70 11.54 -19.38
N SER A 216 -19.03 10.80 -18.32
CA SER A 216 -20.30 10.10 -18.17
C SER A 216 -20.69 9.96 -16.71
N LEU A 217 -22.00 9.97 -16.44
CA LEU A 217 -22.59 9.77 -15.12
C LEU A 217 -23.92 9.02 -15.28
N GLN A 218 -24.09 7.92 -14.53
CA GLN A 218 -25.31 7.12 -14.48
C GLN A 218 -25.62 6.75 -13.02
N PHE A 219 -26.89 6.70 -12.69
CA PHE A 219 -27.44 6.32 -11.38
C PHE A 219 -28.40 5.16 -11.54
#